data_e843cbc84cdb7e99b7c80727dd070735
#
_entry.id   e843cbc84cdb7e99b7c80727dd070735
#
_cell.length_a   1.000
_cell.length_b   1.000
_cell.length_c   1.000
_cell.angle_alpha   90.00
_cell.angle_beta   90.00
_cell.angle_gamma   90.00
#
_symmetry.space_group_name_H-M   'P 1'
#
loop_
_entity.id
_entity.type
_entity.pdbx_description
1 polymer ?
#
loop_
_entity_poly.entity_id
_entity_poly.type
_entity_poly.pdbx_seq_one_letter_code
_entity_poly.pdbx_strand_id
1 'polypeptide(L)'
;MKAITSLVAVTSLAVFGGGAYLAGANGVGQQHFEYLLGMTLAEAEPAMPVGTGEIIYYRHPDGLPEYSRQAKKTPDGRQFVAIRQSADISFEASGLVAAKDGGGAAKPGTEQAQGQHKVLYYRNPMGLPDTSKEPKKDSMGMDYIPVYEGEHADASTVKVSLGKLQRTGVKTAVADMQTISRRVQVPGTLAWDERLVSIVSMRTDTFIDEVAAVTTGDNIAKGQKLFSFYSQEIATAGAEYAAGRGRPNDAGSALRLKNLGVPQEVIEKIAAKGQVPTSIDYVAPRGGIVLERLATTGMMAKPGDPLFRIADPATVWVVAEVPEYDLASVKVGSPAIVTVRSMAGQKISGTVDLIYPEIEQQTRTTKVRIELSNPDGVLRANMYADVEIEAGAARPVLGVPNSAVIDTGERQVVFIDKGEGSFEPKDVSIGVRGDERTEIVKGIAAGDRVVVAANFLLDAESNLNSALSAMTTEETKP
;
A
#
# COMPACT_ATOMS: atom_id res chain seq x y z
N MET A 1 17.66 -38.34 -25.20
CA MET A 1 16.30 -38.17 -25.75
C MET A 1 15.59 -36.88 -25.35
N LYS A 2 16.02 -36.12 -24.29
CA LYS A 2 15.38 -34.82 -23.91
C LYS A 2 15.87 -33.60 -24.73
N ALA A 3 16.98 -33.67 -25.44
CA ALA A 3 17.54 -32.55 -26.21
C ALA A 3 16.96 -32.41 -27.61
N ILE A 4 16.39 -33.49 -28.16
CA ILE A 4 15.85 -33.49 -29.51
C ILE A 4 14.43 -32.91 -29.59
N THR A 5 13.65 -33.05 -28.49
CA THR A 5 12.29 -32.52 -28.42
C THR A 5 12.25 -30.98 -28.28
N SER A 6 13.25 -30.35 -27.68
CA SER A 6 13.32 -28.88 -27.57
C SER A 6 13.70 -28.21 -28.91
N LEU A 7 14.47 -28.87 -29.77
CA LEU A 7 14.89 -28.30 -31.03
C LEU A 7 13.72 -28.28 -32.06
N VAL A 8 12.85 -29.28 -32.00
CA VAL A 8 11.68 -29.37 -32.93
C VAL A 8 10.61 -28.32 -32.53
N ALA A 9 10.46 -28.01 -31.24
CA ALA A 9 9.49 -27.00 -30.79
C ALA A 9 9.91 -25.56 -31.16
N VAL A 10 11.21 -25.26 -31.11
CA VAL A 10 11.73 -23.91 -31.47
C VAL A 10 11.70 -23.69 -32.98
N THR A 11 11.97 -24.72 -33.78
CA THR A 11 11.91 -24.60 -35.24
C THR A 11 10.47 -24.48 -35.74
N SER A 12 9.49 -25.16 -35.11
CA SER A 12 8.08 -25.03 -35.50
C SER A 12 7.53 -23.61 -35.17
N LEU A 13 7.94 -22.99 -34.08
CA LEU A 13 7.49 -21.63 -33.72
C LEU A 13 8.09 -20.56 -34.65
N ALA A 14 9.34 -20.74 -35.11
CA ALA A 14 9.99 -19.82 -36.04
C ALA A 14 9.39 -19.89 -37.45
N VAL A 15 8.98 -21.08 -37.91
CA VAL A 15 8.34 -21.26 -39.23
C VAL A 15 6.91 -20.69 -39.24
N PHE A 16 6.15 -20.84 -38.15
CA PHE A 16 4.81 -20.25 -37.99
C PHE A 16 4.84 -18.72 -37.85
N GLY A 17 5.75 -18.18 -37.05
CA GLY A 17 5.91 -16.73 -36.87
C GLY A 17 6.42 -16.02 -38.12
N GLY A 18 7.37 -16.63 -38.84
CA GLY A 18 7.90 -16.11 -40.12
C GLY A 18 6.89 -16.16 -41.26
N GLY A 19 6.08 -17.21 -41.31
CA GLY A 19 5.00 -17.36 -42.31
C GLY A 19 3.89 -16.32 -42.15
N ALA A 20 3.49 -16.03 -40.91
CA ALA A 20 2.48 -15.01 -40.59
C ALA A 20 2.97 -13.59 -40.89
N TYR A 21 4.26 -13.29 -40.63
CA TYR A 21 4.86 -11.98 -40.94
C TYR A 21 4.97 -11.75 -42.47
N LEU A 22 5.39 -12.75 -43.25
CA LEU A 22 5.50 -12.63 -44.68
C LEU A 22 4.12 -12.59 -45.42
N ALA A 23 3.10 -13.24 -44.89
CA ALA A 23 1.73 -13.14 -45.38
C ALA A 23 1.12 -11.75 -45.13
N GLY A 24 1.40 -11.14 -43.97
CA GLY A 24 0.98 -9.77 -43.61
C GLY A 24 1.68 -8.70 -44.48
N ALA A 25 2.97 -8.90 -44.80
CA ALA A 25 3.75 -7.96 -45.61
C ALA A 25 3.39 -7.97 -47.08
N ASN A 26 2.83 -9.07 -47.60
CA ASN A 26 2.50 -9.21 -49.02
C ASN A 26 1.01 -8.98 -49.36
N GLY A 27 0.20 -8.52 -48.42
CA GLY A 27 -1.19 -8.11 -48.66
C GLY A 27 -2.11 -9.26 -49.14
N VAL A 28 -1.79 -10.52 -48.84
CA VAL A 28 -2.66 -11.68 -49.12
C VAL A 28 -3.82 -11.61 -48.11
N GLY A 29 -4.97 -11.27 -48.67
CA GLY A 29 -6.14 -10.74 -47.98
C GLY A 29 -6.71 -11.60 -46.83
N GLN A 30 -7.44 -10.91 -45.98
CA GLN A 30 -8.20 -11.42 -44.82
C GLN A 30 -9.13 -12.62 -45.11
N GLN A 31 -9.50 -12.86 -46.36
CA GLN A 31 -10.39 -13.94 -46.77
C GLN A 31 -9.83 -15.37 -46.57
N HIS A 32 -8.51 -15.55 -46.55
CA HIS A 32 -7.91 -16.87 -46.29
C HIS A 32 -7.75 -17.20 -44.80
N PHE A 33 -7.77 -16.19 -43.93
CA PHE A 33 -7.66 -16.39 -42.50
C PHE A 33 -8.98 -16.92 -41.87
N GLU A 34 -10.12 -16.49 -42.44
CA GLU A 34 -11.45 -16.95 -42.02
C GLU A 34 -11.72 -18.42 -42.35
N TYR A 35 -11.17 -18.91 -43.48
CA TYR A 35 -11.30 -20.29 -43.88
C TYR A 35 -10.53 -21.28 -42.98
N LEU A 36 -9.44 -20.81 -42.38
CA LEU A 36 -8.58 -21.62 -41.49
C LEU A 36 -9.13 -21.73 -40.05
N LEU A 37 -9.97 -20.79 -39.61
CA LEU A 37 -10.53 -20.78 -38.25
C LEU A 37 -11.98 -21.28 -38.15
N GLY A 38 -12.65 -21.59 -39.26
CA GLY A 38 -14.02 -22.12 -39.25
C GLY A 38 -15.06 -21.14 -38.69
N MET A 39 -14.77 -19.84 -38.69
CA MET A 39 -15.71 -18.81 -38.25
C MET A 39 -16.50 -18.31 -39.46
N THR A 40 -17.65 -18.88 -39.68
CA THR A 40 -18.69 -18.24 -40.46
C THR A 40 -19.23 -17.04 -39.66
N LEU A 41 -19.09 -15.85 -40.23
CA LEU A 41 -19.81 -14.68 -39.72
C LEU A 41 -21.30 -15.02 -39.75
N ALA A 42 -21.89 -15.17 -38.60
CA ALA A 42 -23.32 -15.25 -38.46
C ALA A 42 -23.93 -13.95 -39.02
N GLU A 43 -24.81 -14.10 -39.99
CA GLU A 43 -25.65 -13.04 -40.52
C GLU A 43 -26.33 -12.38 -39.32
N ALA A 44 -26.12 -11.06 -39.13
CA ALA A 44 -26.62 -10.34 -37.96
C ALA A 44 -28.16 -10.39 -37.94
N GLU A 45 -28.72 -11.10 -37.00
CA GLU A 45 -30.13 -11.05 -36.72
C GLU A 45 -30.56 -9.58 -36.51
N PRO A 46 -31.76 -9.18 -36.95
CA PRO A 46 -32.25 -7.81 -36.76
C PRO A 46 -32.25 -7.49 -35.27
N ALA A 47 -31.48 -6.46 -34.90
CA ALA A 47 -31.36 -6.01 -33.50
C ALA A 47 -32.71 -5.85 -32.87
N MET A 48 -33.01 -6.65 -31.86
CA MET A 48 -34.25 -6.54 -31.08
C MET A 48 -34.36 -5.15 -30.45
N PRO A 49 -35.56 -4.58 -30.36
CA PRO A 49 -35.76 -3.27 -29.75
C PRO A 49 -35.23 -3.29 -28.29
N VAL A 50 -34.35 -2.34 -28.00
CA VAL A 50 -33.75 -2.23 -26.67
C VAL A 50 -34.75 -1.53 -25.74
N GLY A 51 -35.15 -2.18 -24.65
CA GLY A 51 -35.97 -1.64 -23.57
C GLY A 51 -37.47 -1.93 -23.72
N THR A 52 -38.25 -1.53 -22.71
CA THR A 52 -39.71 -1.64 -22.63
C THR A 52 -40.35 -0.24 -22.59
N GLY A 53 -41.60 -0.10 -23.04
CA GLY A 53 -42.29 1.19 -23.08
C GLY A 53 -42.46 1.72 -24.50
N GLU A 54 -42.90 2.99 -24.61
CA GLU A 54 -43.12 3.67 -25.88
C GLU A 54 -41.82 3.97 -26.61
N ILE A 55 -41.85 3.92 -27.96
CA ILE A 55 -40.63 4.23 -28.77
C ILE A 55 -40.45 5.74 -28.79
N ILE A 56 -39.32 6.22 -28.32
CA ILE A 56 -38.97 7.64 -28.26
C ILE A 56 -38.30 8.12 -29.55
N TYR A 57 -37.34 7.34 -30.04
CA TYR A 57 -36.62 7.63 -31.29
C TYR A 57 -35.98 6.38 -31.87
N TYR A 58 -35.45 6.51 -33.09
CA TYR A 58 -34.66 5.47 -33.79
C TYR A 58 -33.21 5.92 -33.95
N ARG A 59 -32.27 5.07 -33.62
CA ARG A 59 -30.80 5.31 -33.69
C ARG A 59 -30.16 4.50 -34.80
N HIS A 60 -29.11 5.06 -35.42
CA HIS A 60 -28.31 4.35 -36.43
C HIS A 60 -27.75 3.03 -35.86
N PRO A 61 -27.85 1.88 -36.62
CA PRO A 61 -27.44 0.57 -36.11
C PRO A 61 -25.96 0.49 -35.73
N ASP A 62 -25.09 1.24 -36.37
CA ASP A 62 -23.64 1.28 -36.07
C ASP A 62 -23.25 2.30 -35.02
N GLY A 63 -24.20 2.89 -34.28
CA GLY A 63 -23.91 3.85 -33.21
C GLY A 63 -23.49 5.24 -33.68
N LEU A 64 -23.60 5.54 -34.98
CA LEU A 64 -23.36 6.89 -35.50
C LEU A 64 -24.39 7.87 -34.91
N PRO A 65 -24.07 9.16 -34.72
CA PRO A 65 -24.93 10.15 -34.09
C PRO A 65 -26.07 10.64 -35.03
N GLU A 66 -26.71 9.69 -35.70
CA GLU A 66 -27.89 9.92 -36.53
C GLU A 66 -29.14 9.35 -35.82
N TYR A 67 -30.13 10.22 -35.59
CA TYR A 67 -31.36 9.90 -34.89
C TYR A 67 -32.58 10.25 -35.78
N SER A 68 -33.66 9.49 -35.67
CA SER A 68 -34.91 9.76 -36.38
C SER A 68 -36.11 9.53 -35.48
N ARG A 69 -37.17 10.36 -35.62
CA ARG A 69 -38.44 10.14 -34.93
C ARG A 69 -39.32 9.09 -35.62
N GLN A 70 -39.03 8.73 -36.84
CA GLN A 70 -39.73 7.71 -37.63
C GLN A 70 -38.78 6.61 -38.01
N ALA A 71 -39.31 5.40 -38.22
CA ALA A 71 -38.56 4.26 -38.70
C ALA A 71 -37.85 4.60 -40.05
N LYS A 72 -36.55 4.58 -40.06
CA LYS A 72 -35.69 4.94 -41.20
C LYS A 72 -34.73 3.78 -41.49
N LYS A 73 -34.35 3.65 -42.76
CA LYS A 73 -33.30 2.71 -43.17
C LYS A 73 -32.04 3.44 -43.57
N THR A 74 -30.90 2.84 -43.28
CA THR A 74 -29.58 3.30 -43.76
C THR A 74 -29.48 3.15 -45.29
N PRO A 75 -28.56 3.83 -45.96
CA PRO A 75 -28.32 3.63 -47.41
C PRO A 75 -28.06 2.16 -47.78
N ASP A 76 -27.53 1.37 -46.86
CA ASP A 76 -27.21 -0.07 -47.02
C ASP A 76 -28.42 -0.97 -46.76
N GLY A 77 -29.63 -0.41 -46.52
CA GLY A 77 -30.89 -1.14 -46.33
C GLY A 77 -31.19 -1.65 -44.93
N ARG A 78 -30.25 -1.46 -43.94
CA ARG A 78 -30.43 -1.87 -42.55
C ARG A 78 -31.40 -0.92 -41.80
N GLN A 79 -32.24 -1.44 -40.90
CA GLN A 79 -33.18 -0.63 -40.17
C GLN A 79 -32.51 0.05 -38.98
N PHE A 80 -32.91 1.29 -38.66
CA PHE A 80 -32.59 1.98 -37.44
C PHE A 80 -33.18 1.24 -36.24
N VAL A 81 -32.40 1.17 -35.15
CA VAL A 81 -32.79 0.50 -33.90
C VAL A 81 -33.74 1.38 -33.11
N ALA A 82 -34.93 0.85 -32.78
CA ALA A 82 -35.93 1.55 -31.96
C ALA A 82 -35.47 1.61 -30.50
N ILE A 83 -35.35 2.82 -29.94
CA ILE A 83 -35.04 3.06 -28.52
C ILE A 83 -36.37 3.37 -27.79
N ARG A 84 -36.61 2.57 -26.74
CA ARG A 84 -37.82 2.68 -25.93
C ARG A 84 -37.53 3.43 -24.63
N GLN A 85 -38.56 3.92 -23.99
CA GLN A 85 -38.46 4.78 -22.80
C GLN A 85 -37.56 4.25 -21.67
N SER A 86 -37.52 2.96 -21.44
CA SER A 86 -36.63 2.36 -20.41
C SER A 86 -35.15 2.24 -20.81
N ALA A 87 -34.84 2.44 -22.09
CA ALA A 87 -33.47 2.35 -22.60
C ALA A 87 -32.87 3.71 -23.00
N ASP A 88 -33.62 4.77 -22.84
CA ASP A 88 -33.16 6.14 -23.12
C ASP A 88 -32.27 6.63 -21.94
N ILE A 89 -30.99 6.84 -22.22
CA ILE A 89 -30.01 7.40 -21.30
C ILE A 89 -29.78 8.90 -21.52
N SER A 90 -30.61 9.56 -22.30
CA SER A 90 -30.56 11.01 -22.45
C SER A 90 -31.04 11.71 -21.18
N PHE A 91 -30.32 12.72 -20.71
CA PHE A 91 -30.56 13.46 -19.47
C PHE A 91 -31.68 14.49 -19.61
N GLU A 92 -32.65 14.32 -20.52
CA GLU A 92 -33.76 15.23 -20.62
C GLU A 92 -34.89 14.86 -19.65
N ALA A 93 -35.32 15.87 -18.89
CA ALA A 93 -36.36 15.78 -17.88
C ALA A 93 -37.67 15.29 -18.47
N SER A 94 -38.01 14.02 -18.23
CA SER A 94 -39.38 13.50 -18.51
C SER A 94 -40.32 13.94 -17.42
N GLY A 95 -40.87 15.09 -17.59
CA GLY A 95 -41.94 15.61 -16.74
C GLY A 95 -43.07 16.21 -17.56
N LEU A 96 -43.79 15.41 -18.34
CA LEU A 96 -45.13 15.78 -18.84
C LEU A 96 -45.84 14.50 -19.31
N VAL A 97 -46.52 13.85 -18.39
CA VAL A 97 -47.64 12.97 -18.74
C VAL A 97 -48.89 13.84 -18.81
N ALA A 98 -49.32 14.13 -20.02
CA ALA A 98 -50.63 14.70 -20.25
C ALA A 98 -51.71 13.65 -19.88
N ALA A 99 -52.41 13.87 -18.80
CA ALA A 99 -53.63 13.15 -18.49
C ALA A 99 -54.74 13.69 -19.38
N LYS A 100 -55.32 12.83 -20.21
CA LYS A 100 -56.48 13.06 -21.00
C LYS A 100 -57.67 12.36 -20.34
N ASP A 101 -58.70 13.20 -20.08
CA ASP A 101 -60.11 12.92 -19.90
C ASP A 101 -60.64 12.15 -18.68
N GLY A 102 -61.47 12.86 -17.92
CA GLY A 102 -62.42 12.31 -16.98
C GLY A 102 -62.96 13.38 -16.05
N GLY A 103 -64.07 14.05 -16.47
CA GLY A 103 -64.65 15.18 -15.80
C GLY A 103 -65.19 14.89 -14.39
N GLY A 104 -65.22 15.92 -13.56
CA GLY A 104 -65.88 15.93 -12.26
C GLY A 104 -65.60 17.22 -11.51
N ALA A 105 -66.54 18.20 -11.63
CA ALA A 105 -66.51 19.46 -10.93
C ALA A 105 -66.65 19.29 -9.40
N ALA A 106 -65.74 19.89 -8.63
CA ALA A 106 -65.96 20.26 -7.24
C ALA A 106 -65.30 21.60 -6.95
N LYS A 107 -66.11 22.51 -6.43
CA LYS A 107 -65.79 23.88 -6.04
C LYS A 107 -64.88 24.00 -4.82
N PRO A 108 -64.34 25.17 -4.56
CA PRO A 108 -63.12 25.40 -3.79
C PRO A 108 -63.41 25.47 -2.29
N GLY A 109 -62.47 24.95 -1.54
CA GLY A 109 -62.42 25.05 -0.08
C GLY A 109 -61.04 25.42 0.42
N THR A 110 -60.94 26.62 0.91
CA THR A 110 -60.21 27.12 2.06
C THR A 110 -58.68 27.23 1.89
N GLU A 111 -58.22 28.44 1.71
CA GLU A 111 -56.90 29.00 1.99
C GLU A 111 -56.38 28.54 3.36
N GLN A 112 -55.24 27.90 3.37
CA GLN A 112 -54.37 27.85 4.54
C GLN A 112 -53.15 28.73 4.27
N ALA A 113 -52.94 29.66 5.18
CA ALA A 113 -51.93 30.70 5.19
C ALA A 113 -50.51 30.17 4.88
N GLN A 114 -50.03 30.45 3.69
CA GLN A 114 -48.63 30.45 3.36
C GLN A 114 -48.04 31.76 3.85
N GLY A 115 -47.03 31.65 4.75
CA GLY A 115 -46.24 32.83 5.16
C GLY A 115 -45.75 33.58 3.94
N GLN A 116 -45.85 34.90 3.97
CA GLN A 116 -45.44 35.81 2.92
C GLN A 116 -43.90 35.78 2.79
N HIS A 117 -43.40 34.85 2.02
CA HIS A 117 -42.01 34.91 1.56
C HIS A 117 -41.96 35.88 0.38
N LYS A 118 -41.13 36.91 0.49
CA LYS A 118 -40.93 37.90 -0.56
C LYS A 118 -40.12 37.26 -1.70
N VAL A 119 -40.66 37.33 -2.95
CA VAL A 119 -39.95 36.85 -4.13
C VAL A 119 -38.77 37.81 -4.40
N LEU A 120 -37.56 37.28 -4.48
CA LEU A 120 -36.33 38.05 -4.77
C LEU A 120 -36.15 38.25 -6.28
N TYR A 121 -36.29 37.19 -7.04
CA TYR A 121 -36.19 37.20 -8.50
C TYR A 121 -36.80 35.92 -9.08
N TYR A 122 -36.94 35.91 -10.42
CA TYR A 122 -37.41 34.77 -11.19
C TYR A 122 -36.22 34.22 -12.03
N ARG A 123 -35.98 32.92 -12.00
CA ARG A 123 -34.92 32.26 -12.78
C ARG A 123 -35.48 31.53 -13.98
N ASN A 124 -34.62 31.40 -15.02
CA ASN A 124 -34.97 30.64 -16.22
C ASN A 124 -35.20 29.16 -15.88
N PRO A 125 -36.32 28.53 -16.32
CA PRO A 125 -36.64 27.13 -16.03
C PRO A 125 -35.66 26.14 -16.64
N MET A 126 -34.89 26.51 -17.68
CA MET A 126 -33.90 25.69 -18.36
C MET A 126 -32.48 25.80 -17.74
N GLY A 127 -32.31 26.53 -16.61
CA GLY A 127 -31.01 26.67 -15.95
C GLY A 127 -30.03 27.61 -16.67
N LEU A 128 -30.51 28.40 -17.62
CA LEU A 128 -29.73 29.48 -18.22
C LEU A 128 -29.50 30.59 -17.20
N PRO A 129 -28.38 31.35 -17.26
CA PRO A 129 -28.03 32.40 -16.30
C PRO A 129 -28.87 33.68 -16.45
N ASP A 130 -30.03 33.59 -17.10
CA ASP A 130 -30.98 34.71 -17.26
C ASP A 130 -31.93 34.77 -16.10
N THR A 131 -31.97 35.90 -15.37
CA THR A 131 -32.85 36.15 -14.24
C THR A 131 -33.71 37.39 -14.49
N SER A 132 -34.91 37.44 -13.91
CA SER A 132 -35.82 38.58 -14.01
C SER A 132 -36.37 38.97 -12.64
N LYS A 133 -36.59 40.30 -12.42
CA LYS A 133 -37.24 40.79 -11.20
C LYS A 133 -38.76 40.66 -11.28
N GLU A 134 -39.32 40.41 -12.46
CA GLU A 134 -40.76 40.29 -12.71
C GLU A 134 -41.04 38.92 -13.34
N PRO A 135 -42.26 38.37 -13.15
CA PRO A 135 -42.66 37.14 -13.82
C PRO A 135 -42.52 37.29 -15.34
N LYS A 136 -41.70 36.44 -15.97
CA LYS A 136 -41.41 36.47 -17.41
C LYS A 136 -41.47 35.06 -17.95
N LYS A 137 -41.79 34.94 -19.24
CA LYS A 137 -41.72 33.68 -19.98
C LYS A 137 -40.42 33.64 -20.81
N ASP A 138 -39.86 32.47 -20.94
CA ASP A 138 -38.70 32.26 -21.82
C ASP A 138 -39.13 32.31 -23.31
N SER A 139 -38.14 32.17 -24.19
CA SER A 139 -38.37 32.14 -25.64
C SER A 139 -39.20 30.96 -26.13
N MET A 140 -39.43 29.96 -25.26
CA MET A 140 -40.21 28.74 -25.52
C MET A 140 -41.59 28.78 -24.82
N GLY A 141 -41.95 29.87 -24.12
CA GLY A 141 -43.23 30.09 -23.49
C GLY A 141 -43.35 29.53 -22.07
N MET A 142 -42.27 29.05 -21.46
CA MET A 142 -42.25 28.52 -20.09
C MET A 142 -42.11 29.67 -19.09
N ASP A 143 -42.84 29.60 -17.97
CA ASP A 143 -42.80 30.59 -16.91
C ASP A 143 -41.47 30.46 -16.10
N TYR A 144 -40.87 31.59 -15.78
CA TYR A 144 -39.70 31.67 -14.90
C TYR A 144 -40.10 31.25 -13.48
N ILE A 145 -39.21 30.52 -12.81
CA ILE A 145 -39.45 29.96 -11.46
C ILE A 145 -39.14 31.04 -10.41
N PRO A 146 -40.08 31.40 -9.51
CA PRO A 146 -39.85 32.38 -8.46
C PRO A 146 -38.90 31.81 -7.40
N VAL A 147 -37.94 32.64 -6.94
CA VAL A 147 -37.02 32.37 -5.84
C VAL A 147 -37.38 33.30 -4.68
N TYR A 148 -37.67 32.74 -3.51
CA TYR A 148 -38.18 33.47 -2.35
C TYR A 148 -37.07 33.86 -1.38
N GLU A 149 -37.28 34.95 -0.60
CA GLU A 149 -36.37 35.37 0.47
C GLU A 149 -36.38 34.29 1.58
N GLY A 150 -35.17 33.73 1.88
CA GLY A 150 -35.03 32.59 2.80
C GLY A 150 -34.82 31.24 2.09
N GLU A 151 -34.97 31.16 0.77
CA GLU A 151 -34.61 29.97 -0.02
C GLU A 151 -33.11 29.93 -0.35
N HIS A 152 -32.39 31.00 -0.04
CA HIS A 152 -30.92 31.02 0.08
C HIS A 152 -30.52 30.44 1.43
N ALA A 153 -30.77 29.15 1.65
CA ALA A 153 -29.99 28.43 2.62
C ALA A 153 -28.55 28.46 2.11
N ASP A 154 -27.68 29.06 2.91
CA ASP A 154 -26.22 29.21 2.70
C ASP A 154 -25.74 28.77 1.32
N ALA A 155 -25.14 29.72 0.54
CA ALA A 155 -24.67 29.51 -0.84
C ALA A 155 -23.74 28.30 -1.02
N SER A 156 -23.39 27.61 0.06
CA SER A 156 -22.57 26.42 0.14
C SER A 156 -23.35 25.09 0.16
N THR A 157 -24.66 25.09 0.50
CA THR A 157 -25.42 23.83 0.66
C THR A 157 -25.98 23.34 -0.67
N VAL A 158 -25.62 22.13 -1.07
CA VAL A 158 -26.10 21.47 -2.30
C VAL A 158 -27.35 20.66 -1.97
N LYS A 159 -28.51 21.06 -2.53
CA LYS A 159 -29.73 20.27 -2.44
C LYS A 159 -29.89 19.40 -3.68
N VAL A 160 -29.96 18.09 -3.50
CA VAL A 160 -30.16 17.11 -4.57
C VAL A 160 -31.49 16.42 -4.37
N SER A 161 -32.34 16.36 -5.40
CA SER A 161 -33.60 15.68 -5.32
C SER A 161 -33.45 14.18 -5.02
N LEU A 162 -34.37 13.60 -4.23
CA LEU A 162 -34.31 12.18 -3.82
C LEU A 162 -34.21 11.21 -5.02
N GLY A 163 -34.86 11.54 -6.14
CA GLY A 163 -34.78 10.74 -7.36
C GLY A 163 -33.38 10.81 -8.04
N LYS A 164 -32.70 11.95 -7.93
CA LYS A 164 -31.32 12.12 -8.43
C LYS A 164 -30.36 11.40 -7.51
N LEU A 165 -30.56 11.45 -6.19
CA LEU A 165 -29.79 10.72 -5.17
C LEU A 165 -29.77 9.20 -5.40
N GLN A 166 -30.93 8.60 -5.66
CA GLN A 166 -31.05 7.17 -5.93
C GLN A 166 -30.32 6.77 -7.22
N ARG A 167 -30.36 7.62 -8.25
CA ARG A 167 -29.69 7.35 -9.54
C ARG A 167 -28.17 7.58 -9.48
N THR A 168 -27.71 8.52 -8.70
CA THR A 168 -26.26 8.83 -8.57
C THR A 168 -25.54 7.92 -7.60
N GLY A 169 -26.26 7.10 -6.80
CA GLY A 169 -25.66 6.14 -5.90
C GLY A 169 -24.86 6.76 -4.75
N VAL A 170 -25.30 7.93 -4.26
CA VAL A 170 -24.68 8.59 -3.10
C VAL A 170 -24.67 7.64 -1.91
N LYS A 171 -23.49 7.39 -1.34
CA LYS A 171 -23.32 6.61 -0.11
C LYS A 171 -22.71 7.50 0.96
N THR A 172 -23.09 7.28 2.20
CA THR A 172 -22.58 8.00 3.35
C THR A 172 -21.93 7.03 4.34
N ALA A 173 -20.96 7.50 5.09
CA ALA A 173 -20.35 6.81 6.23
C ALA A 173 -20.33 7.75 7.44
N VAL A 174 -20.25 7.19 8.63
CA VAL A 174 -20.16 7.97 9.86
C VAL A 174 -18.69 8.26 10.15
N ALA A 175 -18.38 9.50 10.53
CA ALA A 175 -17.10 9.90 11.07
C ALA A 175 -17.00 9.39 12.52
N ASP A 176 -16.09 8.49 12.80
CA ASP A 176 -15.94 7.84 14.11
C ASP A 176 -14.49 7.89 14.64
N MET A 177 -14.37 7.73 15.95
CA MET A 177 -13.05 7.66 16.61
C MET A 177 -12.48 6.25 16.46
N GLN A 178 -11.33 6.13 15.79
CA GLN A 178 -10.66 4.86 15.58
C GLN A 178 -9.17 5.01 15.42
N THR A 179 -8.44 3.91 15.57
CA THR A 179 -7.01 3.87 15.28
C THR A 179 -6.82 3.76 13.76
N ILE A 180 -6.13 4.74 13.18
CA ILE A 180 -5.80 4.74 11.76
C ILE A 180 -4.39 4.15 11.62
N SER A 181 -4.30 2.99 10.99
CA SER A 181 -3.02 2.37 10.64
C SER A 181 -2.69 2.60 9.15
N ARG A 182 -1.42 2.77 8.90
CA ARG A 182 -0.83 2.78 7.56
C ARG A 182 0.26 1.71 7.54
N ARG A 183 0.33 0.92 6.49
CA ARG A 183 1.40 -0.04 6.29
C ARG A 183 2.47 0.58 5.40
N VAL A 184 3.68 0.64 5.93
CA VAL A 184 4.86 1.04 5.17
C VAL A 184 5.51 -0.23 4.65
N GLN A 185 5.45 -0.44 3.33
CA GLN A 185 6.04 -1.60 2.67
C GLN A 185 7.40 -1.21 2.11
N VAL A 186 8.44 -1.89 2.58
CA VAL A 186 9.83 -1.60 2.23
C VAL A 186 10.64 -2.88 2.04
N PRO A 187 11.66 -2.87 1.18
CA PRO A 187 12.60 -3.96 1.10
C PRO A 187 13.49 -4.00 2.35
N GLY A 188 13.94 -5.18 2.69
CA GLY A 188 14.90 -5.41 3.76
C GLY A 188 15.84 -6.54 3.46
N THR A 189 16.96 -6.58 4.16
CA THR A 189 17.95 -7.65 4.09
C THR A 189 18.19 -8.22 5.48
N LEU A 190 18.24 -9.53 5.59
CA LEU A 190 18.54 -10.21 6.84
C LEU A 190 20.02 -10.05 7.19
N ALA A 191 20.32 -9.84 8.45
CA ALA A 191 21.66 -9.76 9.01
C ALA A 191 21.75 -10.58 10.30
N TRP A 192 22.97 -11.01 10.65
CA TRP A 192 23.19 -11.62 11.95
C TRP A 192 23.03 -10.56 13.04
N ASP A 193 22.54 -10.97 14.21
CA ASP A 193 22.58 -10.15 15.40
C ASP A 193 24.04 -9.96 15.84
N GLU A 194 24.58 -8.75 15.65
CA GLU A 194 25.97 -8.43 15.97
C GLU A 194 26.31 -8.67 17.45
N ARG A 195 25.33 -8.57 18.34
CA ARG A 195 25.49 -8.85 19.77
C ARG A 195 25.79 -10.33 20.03
N LEU A 196 25.39 -11.20 19.10
CA LEU A 196 25.51 -12.64 19.16
C LEU A 196 26.66 -13.18 18.28
N VAL A 197 27.38 -12.31 17.59
CA VAL A 197 28.61 -12.67 16.87
C VAL A 197 29.79 -12.66 17.82
N SER A 198 30.59 -13.73 17.82
CA SER A 198 31.79 -13.87 18.59
C SER A 198 32.99 -14.07 17.67
N ILE A 199 34.05 -13.35 17.94
CA ILE A 199 35.34 -13.52 17.28
C ILE A 199 36.27 -14.27 18.24
N VAL A 200 36.81 -15.37 17.80
CA VAL A 200 37.85 -16.12 18.53
C VAL A 200 39.20 -15.62 18.05
N SER A 201 39.97 -15.06 18.96
CA SER A 201 41.33 -14.57 18.73
C SER A 201 42.21 -14.89 19.93
N MET A 202 43.52 -14.94 19.72
CA MET A 202 44.49 -15.15 20.79
C MET A 202 44.99 -13.81 21.35
N ARG A 203 45.42 -13.83 22.61
CA ARG A 203 45.99 -12.65 23.31
C ARG A 203 47.49 -12.57 23.26
N THR A 204 48.13 -13.66 22.79
CA THR A 204 49.57 -13.79 22.68
C THR A 204 49.96 -14.40 21.33
N ASP A 205 51.23 -14.28 20.96
CA ASP A 205 51.75 -15.02 19.82
C ASP A 205 51.51 -16.52 20.05
N THR A 206 50.87 -17.16 19.10
CA THR A 206 50.35 -18.52 19.27
C THR A 206 50.62 -19.35 18.03
N PHE A 207 51.16 -20.52 18.19
CA PHE A 207 51.31 -21.51 17.13
C PHE A 207 50.11 -22.48 17.18
N ILE A 208 49.44 -22.67 16.06
CA ILE A 208 48.30 -23.57 15.94
C ILE A 208 48.81 -24.97 15.59
N ASP A 209 48.74 -25.88 16.56
CA ASP A 209 49.23 -27.24 16.39
C ASP A 209 48.26 -28.07 15.52
N GLU A 210 46.97 -27.99 15.80
CA GLU A 210 45.93 -28.77 15.14
C GLU A 210 44.63 -27.97 15.13
N VAL A 211 43.89 -28.00 14.04
CA VAL A 211 42.54 -27.46 13.95
C VAL A 211 41.56 -28.64 13.91
N ALA A 212 40.53 -28.56 14.72
CA ALA A 212 39.45 -29.56 14.72
C ALA A 212 38.79 -29.67 13.35
N ALA A 213 38.13 -30.78 13.04
CA ALA A 213 37.40 -31.01 11.81
C ALA A 213 36.10 -30.18 11.80
N VAL A 214 36.25 -28.84 11.91
CA VAL A 214 35.18 -27.85 11.89
C VAL A 214 35.42 -26.90 10.73
N THR A 215 34.42 -26.72 9.89
CA THR A 215 34.48 -25.86 8.69
C THR A 215 33.51 -24.73 8.74
N THR A 216 33.64 -23.77 7.83
CA THR A 216 32.63 -22.69 7.64
C THR A 216 31.28 -23.30 7.29
N GLY A 217 30.23 -22.89 8.01
CA GLY A 217 28.88 -23.40 7.88
C GLY A 217 28.49 -24.48 8.90
N ASP A 218 29.44 -25.04 9.62
CA ASP A 218 29.16 -26.07 10.63
C ASP A 218 28.53 -25.49 11.88
N ASN A 219 27.63 -26.26 12.47
CA ASN A 219 27.08 -26.00 13.80
C ASN A 219 28.06 -26.53 14.86
N ILE A 220 28.38 -25.70 15.83
CA ILE A 220 29.22 -26.06 16.95
C ILE A 220 28.48 -25.87 18.29
N ALA A 221 28.77 -26.74 19.24
CA ALA A 221 28.26 -26.61 20.60
C ALA A 221 29.24 -25.77 21.47
N LYS A 222 28.67 -25.11 22.50
CA LYS A 222 29.50 -24.48 23.53
C LYS A 222 30.42 -25.52 24.18
N GLY A 223 31.70 -25.18 24.31
CA GLY A 223 32.72 -26.09 24.87
C GLY A 223 33.31 -27.10 23.87
N GLN A 224 32.85 -27.12 22.61
CA GLN A 224 33.41 -27.95 21.56
C GLN A 224 34.84 -27.48 21.21
N LYS A 225 35.82 -28.42 21.06
CA LYS A 225 37.19 -28.11 20.66
C LYS A 225 37.18 -27.50 19.25
N LEU A 226 37.88 -26.37 19.10
CA LEU A 226 38.08 -25.66 17.82
C LEU A 226 39.50 -25.92 17.28
N PHE A 227 40.49 -25.79 18.12
CA PHE A 227 41.91 -26.01 17.77
C PHE A 227 42.73 -26.29 19.03
N SER A 228 43.91 -26.82 18.86
CA SER A 228 44.92 -26.85 19.89
C SER A 228 46.07 -25.93 19.50
N PHE A 229 46.72 -25.38 20.51
CA PHE A 229 47.72 -24.36 20.31
C PHE A 229 48.86 -24.42 21.33
N TYR A 230 49.99 -23.87 20.94
CA TYR A 230 51.14 -23.60 21.78
C TYR A 230 51.45 -22.10 21.79
N SER A 231 51.80 -21.56 22.96
CA SER A 231 52.33 -20.20 23.11
C SER A 231 53.51 -20.22 24.08
N GLN A 232 54.62 -19.65 23.66
CA GLN A 232 55.83 -19.59 24.49
C GLN A 232 55.60 -18.75 25.75
N GLU A 233 54.84 -17.67 25.64
CA GLU A 233 54.53 -16.80 26.77
C GLU A 233 53.65 -17.51 27.79
N ILE A 234 52.65 -18.25 27.36
CA ILE A 234 51.79 -19.05 28.23
C ILE A 234 52.56 -20.21 28.85
N ALA A 235 53.47 -20.86 28.10
CA ALA A 235 54.33 -21.91 28.64
C ALA A 235 55.22 -21.40 29.74
N THR A 236 55.84 -20.20 29.55
CA THR A 236 56.68 -19.55 30.54
C THR A 236 55.88 -19.17 31.79
N ALA A 237 54.75 -18.48 31.63
CA ALA A 237 53.86 -18.09 32.73
C ALA A 237 53.30 -19.30 33.50
N GLY A 238 53.03 -20.41 32.76
CA GLY A 238 52.56 -21.65 33.35
C GLY A 238 53.64 -22.33 34.19
N ALA A 239 54.90 -22.32 33.73
CA ALA A 239 56.05 -22.85 34.47
C ALA A 239 56.33 -22.04 35.75
N GLU A 240 56.22 -20.71 35.67
CA GLU A 240 56.33 -19.82 36.84
C GLU A 240 55.20 -20.13 37.84
N TYR A 241 53.98 -20.32 37.40
CA TYR A 241 52.86 -20.68 38.26
C TYR A 241 53.04 -22.07 38.90
N ALA A 242 53.45 -23.06 38.13
CA ALA A 242 53.71 -24.41 38.66
C ALA A 242 54.82 -24.42 39.72
N ALA A 243 55.89 -23.65 39.52
CA ALA A 243 57.04 -23.55 40.45
C ALA A 243 56.71 -22.68 41.70
N GLY A 244 55.84 -21.71 41.59
CA GLY A 244 55.38 -20.80 42.68
C GLY A 244 54.28 -21.35 43.57
N ARG A 245 53.79 -22.53 43.32
CA ARG A 245 52.65 -23.17 43.96
C ARG A 245 52.76 -23.24 45.47
N GLY A 246 51.71 -22.72 46.15
CA GLY A 246 51.72 -22.65 47.61
C GLY A 246 52.51 -21.48 48.20
N ARG A 247 53.04 -20.57 47.39
CA ARG A 247 53.74 -19.36 47.83
C ARG A 247 52.84 -18.14 47.85
N PRO A 248 53.18 -17.06 48.58
CA PRO A 248 52.33 -15.85 48.67
C PRO A 248 52.02 -15.20 47.32
N ASN A 249 52.76 -15.48 46.27
CA ASN A 249 52.63 -14.90 44.92
C ASN A 249 51.80 -15.77 43.95
N ASP A 250 51.22 -16.87 44.41
CA ASP A 250 50.48 -17.84 43.57
C ASP A 250 49.27 -17.22 42.86
N ALA A 251 48.51 -16.37 43.58
CA ALA A 251 47.38 -15.66 43.04
C ALA A 251 47.72 -14.70 41.85
N GLY A 252 48.91 -14.06 41.91
CA GLY A 252 49.39 -13.17 40.85
C GLY A 252 49.73 -13.93 39.56
N SER A 253 50.41 -15.09 39.70
CA SER A 253 50.75 -15.95 38.57
C SER A 253 49.54 -16.59 37.92
N ALA A 254 48.54 -17.00 38.72
CA ALA A 254 47.28 -17.50 38.20
C ALA A 254 46.51 -16.41 37.43
N LEU A 255 46.48 -15.16 37.94
CA LEU A 255 45.87 -14.03 37.28
C LEU A 255 46.57 -13.70 35.95
N ARG A 256 47.89 -13.79 35.89
CA ARG A 256 48.66 -13.62 34.64
C ARG A 256 48.23 -14.64 33.57
N LEU A 257 48.12 -15.93 33.90
CA LEU A 257 47.62 -16.96 32.98
C LEU A 257 46.18 -16.65 32.49
N LYS A 258 45.31 -16.22 33.38
CA LYS A 258 43.95 -15.82 33.04
C LYS A 258 43.94 -14.63 32.07
N ASN A 259 44.81 -13.65 32.30
CA ASN A 259 44.92 -12.45 31.42
C ASN A 259 45.48 -12.82 30.06
N LEU A 260 46.32 -13.85 29.94
CA LEU A 260 46.80 -14.40 28.69
C LEU A 260 45.76 -15.25 27.94
N GLY A 261 44.55 -15.43 28.53
CA GLY A 261 43.46 -16.15 27.91
C GLY A 261 43.48 -17.66 28.11
N VAL A 262 44.27 -18.16 29.06
CA VAL A 262 44.27 -19.59 29.40
C VAL A 262 42.96 -19.98 30.06
N PRO A 263 42.26 -21.03 29.60
CA PRO A 263 41.06 -21.52 30.23
C PRO A 263 41.27 -21.90 31.70
N GLN A 264 40.25 -21.58 32.54
CA GLN A 264 40.32 -21.87 33.99
C GLN A 264 40.66 -23.34 34.29
N GLU A 265 40.08 -24.25 33.53
CA GLU A 265 40.31 -25.69 33.65
C GLU A 265 41.78 -26.10 33.43
N VAL A 266 42.50 -25.41 32.52
CA VAL A 266 43.90 -25.64 32.26
C VAL A 266 44.73 -25.09 33.42
N ILE A 267 44.40 -23.93 33.97
CA ILE A 267 45.06 -23.35 35.14
C ILE A 267 44.93 -24.31 36.35
N GLU A 268 43.77 -24.87 36.58
CA GLU A 268 43.52 -25.87 37.62
C GLU A 268 44.29 -27.16 37.41
N LYS A 269 44.41 -27.64 36.15
CA LYS A 269 45.25 -28.79 35.80
C LYS A 269 46.72 -28.53 36.08
N ILE A 270 47.25 -27.36 35.77
CA ILE A 270 48.62 -26.93 36.11
C ILE A 270 48.78 -26.90 37.64
N ALA A 271 47.80 -26.33 38.35
CA ALA A 271 47.80 -26.32 39.82
C ALA A 271 47.81 -27.74 40.42
N ALA A 272 47.05 -28.67 39.88
CA ALA A 272 46.95 -30.03 40.37
C ALA A 272 48.20 -30.87 40.08
N LYS A 273 48.71 -30.83 38.83
CA LYS A 273 49.75 -31.70 38.32
C LYS A 273 51.18 -31.09 38.43
N GLY A 274 51.32 -29.77 38.55
CA GLY A 274 52.62 -29.08 38.53
C GLY A 274 53.31 -29.11 37.18
N GLN A 275 52.60 -29.44 36.10
CA GLN A 275 53.12 -29.56 34.75
C GLN A 275 52.31 -28.69 33.80
N VAL A 276 52.97 -27.98 32.91
CA VAL A 276 52.37 -27.20 31.84
C VAL A 276 52.13 -28.12 30.65
N PRO A 277 50.90 -28.18 30.11
CA PRO A 277 50.67 -28.95 28.89
C PRO A 277 51.42 -28.34 27.71
N THR A 278 52.00 -29.19 26.84
CA THR A 278 52.71 -28.77 25.64
C THR A 278 51.76 -28.13 24.60
N SER A 279 50.53 -28.55 24.59
CA SER A 279 49.49 -27.99 23.72
C SER A 279 48.22 -27.82 24.54
N ILE A 280 47.50 -26.72 24.30
CA ILE A 280 46.29 -26.33 25.00
C ILE A 280 45.13 -26.35 24.03
N ASP A 281 44.05 -27.01 24.39
CA ASP A 281 42.83 -26.99 23.58
C ASP A 281 42.06 -25.68 23.80
N TYR A 282 41.73 -25.02 22.71
CA TYR A 282 40.78 -23.88 22.71
C TYR A 282 39.38 -24.40 22.37
N VAL A 283 38.43 -24.07 23.20
CA VAL A 283 37.04 -24.51 23.05
C VAL A 283 36.12 -23.34 22.71
N ALA A 284 35.03 -23.61 22.01
CA ALA A 284 34.05 -22.62 21.62
C ALA A 284 33.44 -21.92 22.85
N PRO A 285 33.49 -20.59 22.95
CA PRO A 285 32.93 -19.84 24.08
C PRO A 285 31.38 -19.89 24.12
N ARG A 286 30.77 -20.10 22.98
CA ARG A 286 29.30 -20.29 22.79
C ARG A 286 29.02 -21.25 21.66
N GLY A 287 27.82 -21.79 21.62
CA GLY A 287 27.30 -22.55 20.48
C GLY A 287 26.89 -21.59 19.35
N GLY A 288 26.80 -22.13 18.15
CA GLY A 288 26.36 -21.36 16.97
C GLY A 288 26.92 -21.91 15.66
N ILE A 289 26.82 -21.12 14.61
CA ILE A 289 27.30 -21.44 13.26
C ILE A 289 28.64 -20.77 13.04
N VAL A 290 29.61 -21.51 12.50
CA VAL A 290 30.90 -20.97 12.09
C VAL A 290 30.71 -20.15 10.81
N LEU A 291 30.82 -18.83 10.90
CA LEU A 291 30.74 -17.94 9.75
C LEU A 291 32.03 -17.95 8.92
N GLU A 292 33.16 -17.97 9.62
CA GLU A 292 34.49 -17.96 8.99
C GLU A 292 35.45 -18.78 9.84
N ARG A 293 36.27 -19.59 9.18
CA ARG A 293 37.41 -20.29 9.78
C ARG A 293 38.69 -19.85 9.08
N LEU A 294 39.49 -19.04 9.76
CA LEU A 294 40.77 -18.55 9.28
C LEU A 294 41.98 -19.37 9.87
N ALA A 295 41.73 -20.03 10.99
CA ALA A 295 42.72 -20.90 11.62
C ALA A 295 43.12 -22.06 10.70
N THR A 296 44.43 -22.26 10.55
CA THR A 296 45.02 -23.34 9.78
C THR A 296 46.10 -24.03 10.61
N THR A 297 46.18 -25.35 10.54
CA THR A 297 47.25 -26.13 11.22
C THR A 297 48.63 -25.66 10.76
N GLY A 298 49.54 -25.45 11.71
CA GLY A 298 50.87 -24.95 11.45
C GLY A 298 51.02 -23.43 11.29
N MET A 299 49.88 -22.68 11.40
CA MET A 299 49.91 -21.22 11.29
C MET A 299 50.39 -20.59 12.61
N MET A 300 51.09 -19.46 12.51
CA MET A 300 51.39 -18.57 13.62
C MET A 300 50.38 -17.42 13.64
N ALA A 301 49.60 -17.32 14.71
CA ALA A 301 48.66 -16.27 14.92
C ALA A 301 49.19 -15.20 15.86
N LYS A 302 49.03 -13.94 15.50
CA LYS A 302 49.38 -12.78 16.33
C LYS A 302 48.25 -12.42 17.27
N PRO A 303 48.51 -11.69 18.35
CA PRO A 303 47.48 -11.15 19.22
C PRO A 303 46.42 -10.35 18.44
N GLY A 304 45.14 -10.73 18.60
CA GLY A 304 44.02 -10.05 17.93
C GLY A 304 43.65 -10.60 16.55
N ASP A 305 44.47 -11.46 15.94
CA ASP A 305 44.10 -12.08 14.65
C ASP A 305 42.83 -12.92 14.80
N PRO A 306 41.81 -12.72 13.95
CA PRO A 306 40.59 -13.50 13.98
C PRO A 306 40.87 -14.93 13.50
N LEU A 307 40.63 -15.94 14.33
CA LEU A 307 40.78 -17.36 14.01
C LEU A 307 39.48 -18.03 13.61
N PHE A 308 38.41 -17.70 14.34
CA PHE A 308 37.07 -18.12 14.02
C PHE A 308 36.10 -16.97 14.24
N ARG A 309 35.05 -16.95 13.43
CA ARG A 309 33.91 -16.06 13.58
C ARG A 309 32.66 -16.92 13.73
N ILE A 310 31.95 -16.78 14.83
CA ILE A 310 30.84 -17.67 15.22
C ILE A 310 29.63 -16.79 15.50
N ALA A 311 28.49 -17.10 14.91
CA ALA A 311 27.22 -16.44 15.19
C ALA A 311 26.21 -17.41 15.82
N ASP A 312 25.47 -16.95 16.81
CA ASP A 312 24.32 -17.65 17.31
C ASP A 312 23.14 -17.35 16.38
N PRO A 313 22.55 -18.36 15.71
CA PRO A 313 21.47 -18.16 14.76
C PRO A 313 20.08 -17.96 15.40
N ALA A 314 19.94 -18.05 16.72
CA ALA A 314 18.65 -18.02 17.41
C ALA A 314 17.85 -16.73 17.19
N THR A 315 18.56 -15.63 16.95
CA THR A 315 17.99 -14.32 16.62
C THR A 315 18.70 -13.75 15.40
N VAL A 316 17.92 -13.19 14.49
CA VAL A 316 18.42 -12.46 13.31
C VAL A 316 17.77 -11.11 13.22
N TRP A 317 18.42 -10.19 12.56
CA TRP A 317 17.87 -8.87 12.26
C TRP A 317 17.42 -8.79 10.81
N VAL A 318 16.39 -8.00 10.57
CA VAL A 318 16.07 -7.47 9.24
C VAL A 318 16.40 -5.99 9.27
N VAL A 319 17.25 -5.58 8.36
CA VAL A 319 17.57 -4.18 8.12
C VAL A 319 16.72 -3.73 6.94
N ALA A 320 15.65 -2.99 7.23
CA ALA A 320 14.71 -2.45 6.25
C ALA A 320 15.12 -1.03 5.85
N GLU A 321 14.93 -0.67 4.59
CA GLU A 321 15.27 0.65 4.04
C GLU A 321 14.02 1.50 3.91
N VAL A 322 13.73 2.32 4.93
CA VAL A 322 12.54 3.16 5.02
C VAL A 322 12.81 4.53 4.37
N PRO A 323 12.00 4.95 3.38
CA PRO A 323 12.11 6.29 2.78
C PRO A 323 11.90 7.41 3.79
N GLU A 324 12.60 8.54 3.60
CA GLU A 324 12.55 9.70 4.50
C GLU A 324 11.11 10.22 4.73
N TYR A 325 10.28 10.21 3.69
CA TYR A 325 8.89 10.68 3.79
C TYR A 325 7.98 9.76 4.62
N ASP A 326 8.34 8.49 4.83
CA ASP A 326 7.61 7.55 5.67
C ASP A 326 8.15 7.47 7.11
N LEU A 327 9.38 7.99 7.33
CA LEU A 327 10.10 7.84 8.58
C LEU A 327 9.35 8.42 9.78
N ALA A 328 8.65 9.55 9.59
CA ALA A 328 7.89 10.20 10.66
C ALA A 328 6.77 9.30 11.24
N SER A 329 6.29 8.33 10.46
CA SER A 329 5.22 7.41 10.85
C SER A 329 5.73 6.12 11.51
N VAL A 330 7.02 5.77 11.34
CA VAL A 330 7.65 4.57 11.92
C VAL A 330 8.25 4.90 13.27
N LYS A 331 8.00 4.06 14.28
CA LYS A 331 8.52 4.24 15.64
C LYS A 331 9.17 2.96 16.15
N VAL A 332 10.13 3.12 17.07
CA VAL A 332 10.63 1.97 17.84
C VAL A 332 9.46 1.35 18.60
N GLY A 333 9.36 0.02 18.52
CA GLY A 333 8.23 -0.75 19.06
C GLY A 333 7.09 -0.97 18.05
N SER A 334 7.13 -0.36 16.85
CA SER A 334 6.14 -0.65 15.81
C SER A 334 6.17 -2.14 15.42
N PRO A 335 5.02 -2.81 15.35
CA PRO A 335 4.96 -4.18 14.85
C PRO A 335 5.30 -4.20 13.36
N ALA A 336 5.99 -5.27 12.95
CA ALA A 336 6.36 -5.48 11.56
C ALA A 336 6.08 -6.93 11.15
N ILE A 337 5.66 -7.11 9.91
CA ILE A 337 5.49 -8.42 9.29
C ILE A 337 6.57 -8.54 8.21
N VAL A 338 7.38 -9.59 8.34
CA VAL A 338 8.48 -9.86 7.42
C VAL A 338 8.14 -11.08 6.58
N THR A 339 8.18 -10.93 5.27
CA THR A 339 7.97 -12.01 4.31
C THR A 339 9.28 -12.27 3.58
N VAL A 340 9.88 -13.43 3.81
CA VAL A 340 11.13 -13.81 3.16
C VAL A 340 10.82 -14.50 1.83
N ARG A 341 11.36 -13.97 0.72
CA ARG A 341 11.03 -14.45 -0.64
C ARG A 341 11.36 -15.91 -0.90
N SER A 342 12.42 -16.42 -0.27
CA SER A 342 12.82 -17.83 -0.38
C SER A 342 11.94 -18.81 0.41
N MET A 343 11.08 -18.29 1.29
CA MET A 343 10.17 -19.08 2.14
C MET A 343 8.72 -18.73 1.76
N ALA A 344 8.27 -19.26 0.63
CA ALA A 344 7.02 -18.88 -0.04
C ALA A 344 5.84 -18.71 0.93
N GLY A 345 5.41 -17.45 1.14
CA GLY A 345 4.20 -17.09 1.88
C GLY A 345 4.29 -17.13 3.40
N GLN A 346 5.44 -17.46 3.98
CA GLN A 346 5.60 -17.45 5.43
C GLN A 346 5.78 -16.03 5.95
N LYS A 347 4.84 -15.58 6.76
CA LYS A 347 4.87 -14.28 7.44
C LYS A 347 5.47 -14.47 8.83
N ILE A 348 6.50 -13.72 9.12
CA ILE A 348 7.21 -13.74 10.40
C ILE A 348 6.95 -12.41 11.08
N SER A 349 6.45 -12.45 12.31
CA SER A 349 6.22 -11.25 13.09
C SER A 349 7.51 -10.79 13.76
N GLY A 350 7.78 -9.49 13.71
CA GLY A 350 8.89 -8.84 14.39
C GLY A 350 8.48 -7.48 14.93
N THR A 351 9.41 -6.81 15.58
CA THR A 351 9.22 -5.45 16.09
C THR A 351 10.39 -4.57 15.70
N VAL A 352 10.11 -3.32 15.41
CA VAL A 352 11.15 -2.31 15.17
C VAL A 352 11.91 -2.08 16.48
N ASP A 353 13.18 -2.47 16.50
CA ASP A 353 14.08 -2.34 17.65
C ASP A 353 14.90 -1.04 17.61
N LEU A 354 15.33 -0.64 16.41
CA LEU A 354 16.17 0.53 16.24
C LEU A 354 15.88 1.23 14.91
N ILE A 355 15.87 2.56 14.94
CA ILE A 355 15.92 3.41 13.75
C ILE A 355 17.32 4.03 13.73
N TYR A 356 18.10 3.77 12.69
CA TYR A 356 19.44 4.32 12.56
C TYR A 356 19.40 5.85 12.39
N PRO A 357 20.33 6.60 12.99
CA PRO A 357 20.30 8.07 12.98
C PRO A 357 20.78 8.69 11.66
N GLU A 358 21.17 7.87 10.69
CA GLU A 358 21.73 8.31 9.41
C GLU A 358 20.77 8.05 8.26
N ILE A 359 20.75 8.98 7.31
CA ILE A 359 20.02 8.85 6.04
C ILE A 359 21.04 8.56 4.95
N GLU A 360 20.82 7.49 4.20
CA GLU A 360 21.62 7.18 3.01
C GLU A 360 21.31 8.21 1.92
N GLN A 361 22.33 8.97 1.52
CA GLN A 361 22.15 10.11 0.61
C GLN A 361 21.73 9.71 -0.80
N GLN A 362 22.14 8.53 -1.26
CA GLN A 362 21.84 8.06 -2.62
C GLN A 362 20.40 7.60 -2.77
N THR A 363 19.89 6.86 -1.79
CA THR A 363 18.55 6.27 -1.80
C THR A 363 17.52 7.11 -1.07
N ARG A 364 17.94 8.11 -0.28
CA ARG A 364 17.09 8.88 0.63
C ARG A 364 16.28 7.99 1.58
N THR A 365 16.92 6.93 2.07
CA THR A 365 16.33 5.98 3.02
C THR A 365 17.08 5.98 4.34
N THR A 366 16.38 5.62 5.41
CA THR A 366 16.96 5.34 6.73
C THR A 366 16.85 3.85 7.00
N LYS A 367 17.91 3.26 7.54
CA LYS A 367 17.89 1.86 7.96
C LYS A 367 17.06 1.73 9.24
N VAL A 368 16.17 0.75 9.23
CA VAL A 368 15.33 0.39 10.39
C VAL A 368 15.58 -1.08 10.70
N ARG A 369 15.97 -1.36 11.93
CA ARG A 369 16.27 -2.71 12.40
C ARG A 369 15.03 -3.33 13.02
N ILE A 370 14.73 -4.54 12.59
CA ILE A 370 13.66 -5.37 13.09
C ILE A 370 14.26 -6.66 13.62
N GLU A 371 13.96 -7.02 14.85
CA GLU A 371 14.43 -8.24 15.47
C GLU A 371 13.46 -9.39 15.19
N LEU A 372 14.00 -10.53 14.73
CA LEU A 372 13.25 -11.75 14.44
C LEU A 372 13.79 -12.93 15.24
N SER A 373 12.89 -13.72 15.78
CA SER A 373 13.22 -15.02 16.36
C SER A 373 13.44 -16.07 15.27
N ASN A 374 14.50 -16.86 15.39
CA ASN A 374 14.90 -17.87 14.41
C ASN A 374 15.27 -19.20 15.10
N PRO A 375 14.35 -19.83 15.87
CA PRO A 375 14.65 -21.02 16.66
C PRO A 375 15.09 -22.21 15.79
N ASP A 376 14.57 -22.32 14.58
CA ASP A 376 14.86 -23.43 13.67
C ASP A 376 16.11 -23.17 12.79
N GLY A 377 16.74 -22.00 12.89
CA GLY A 377 17.93 -21.63 12.12
C GLY A 377 17.71 -21.55 10.60
N VAL A 378 16.47 -21.44 10.14
CA VAL A 378 16.15 -21.39 8.70
C VAL A 378 16.39 -20.04 8.07
N LEU A 379 16.32 -18.96 8.85
CA LEU A 379 16.67 -17.61 8.42
C LEU A 379 18.19 -17.45 8.38
N ARG A 380 18.69 -16.96 7.26
CA ARG A 380 20.12 -16.76 7.03
C ARG A 380 20.40 -15.30 6.68
N ALA A 381 21.58 -14.82 7.08
CA ALA A 381 22.01 -13.48 6.65
C ALA A 381 22.08 -13.37 5.12
N ASN A 382 21.90 -12.16 4.64
CA ASN A 382 21.83 -11.79 3.21
C ASN A 382 20.62 -12.33 2.45
N MET A 383 19.61 -12.91 3.12
CA MET A 383 18.32 -13.16 2.49
C MET A 383 17.56 -11.83 2.30
N TYR A 384 16.86 -11.72 1.17
CA TYR A 384 15.95 -10.59 0.91
C TYR A 384 14.59 -10.85 1.51
N ALA A 385 14.01 -9.81 2.08
CA ALA A 385 12.68 -9.83 2.66
C ALA A 385 11.88 -8.60 2.23
N ASP A 386 10.57 -8.77 2.13
CA ASP A 386 9.61 -7.68 2.03
C ASP A 386 9.06 -7.42 3.46
N VAL A 387 9.14 -6.19 3.91
CA VAL A 387 8.80 -5.78 5.27
C VAL A 387 7.59 -4.87 5.24
N GLU A 388 6.55 -5.23 5.97
CA GLU A 388 5.37 -4.41 6.23
C GLU A 388 5.44 -3.89 7.67
N ILE A 389 5.74 -2.61 7.86
CA ILE A 389 5.78 -1.96 9.17
C ILE A 389 4.43 -1.29 9.43
N GLU A 390 3.79 -1.61 10.54
CA GLU A 390 2.60 -0.90 10.96
C GLU A 390 2.97 0.47 11.50
N ALA A 391 2.57 1.48 10.74
CA ALA A 391 2.76 2.88 11.05
C ALA A 391 1.39 3.55 11.22
N GLY A 392 1.26 4.51 12.12
CA GLY A 392 -0.03 5.17 12.29
C GLY A 392 -0.15 5.93 13.61
N ALA A 393 -1.36 6.44 13.86
CA ALA A 393 -1.68 7.10 15.11
C ALA A 393 -1.75 6.08 16.25
N ALA A 394 -0.92 6.24 17.27
CA ALA A 394 -0.94 5.39 18.47
C ALA A 394 -2.20 5.59 19.34
N ARG A 395 -3.09 6.52 18.95
CA ARG A 395 -4.31 6.88 19.67
C ARG A 395 -5.51 6.86 18.73
N PRO A 396 -6.74 6.64 19.23
CA PRO A 396 -7.93 6.84 18.44
C PRO A 396 -8.03 8.30 17.98
N VAL A 397 -8.23 8.49 16.68
CA VAL A 397 -8.39 9.78 16.02
C VAL A 397 -9.70 9.79 15.24
N LEU A 398 -10.26 10.97 14.96
CA LEU A 398 -11.45 11.08 14.13
C LEU A 398 -11.11 10.71 12.69
N GLY A 399 -11.70 9.62 12.20
CA GLY A 399 -11.42 9.05 10.90
C GLY A 399 -12.62 9.03 9.97
N VAL A 400 -12.37 9.33 8.68
CA VAL A 400 -13.33 9.15 7.61
C VAL A 400 -12.73 8.24 6.53
N PRO A 401 -13.53 7.51 5.73
CA PRO A 401 -13.01 6.78 4.59
C PRO A 401 -12.24 7.70 3.64
N ASN A 402 -11.15 7.21 3.05
CA ASN A 402 -10.31 8.00 2.13
C ASN A 402 -11.11 8.60 0.98
N SER A 403 -12.14 7.88 0.52
CA SER A 403 -13.04 8.34 -0.54
C SER A 403 -13.95 9.49 -0.15
N ALA A 404 -14.07 9.84 1.13
CA ALA A 404 -14.89 10.98 1.58
C ALA A 404 -14.16 12.32 1.42
N VAL A 405 -12.82 12.30 1.38
CA VAL A 405 -12.01 13.51 1.29
C VAL A 405 -11.75 13.84 -0.18
N ILE A 406 -12.18 15.01 -0.61
CA ILE A 406 -11.85 15.59 -1.92
C ILE A 406 -10.68 16.55 -1.70
N ASP A 407 -9.58 16.30 -2.39
CA ASP A 407 -8.42 17.15 -2.42
C ASP A 407 -8.36 17.87 -3.76
N THR A 408 -8.57 19.18 -3.76
CA THR A 408 -8.54 20.02 -4.97
C THR A 408 -7.14 20.62 -5.23
N GLY A 409 -6.15 20.32 -4.37
CA GLY A 409 -4.82 20.90 -4.40
C GLY A 409 -4.72 22.24 -3.63
N GLU A 410 -5.78 23.05 -3.60
CA GLU A 410 -5.85 24.30 -2.84
C GLU A 410 -6.52 24.12 -1.47
N ARG A 411 -7.53 23.24 -1.40
CA ARG A 411 -8.29 22.92 -0.19
C ARG A 411 -8.73 21.47 -0.16
N GLN A 412 -8.99 20.99 1.05
CA GLN A 412 -9.52 19.65 1.30
C GLN A 412 -10.95 19.78 1.84
N VAL A 413 -11.90 19.11 1.16
CA VAL A 413 -13.33 19.26 1.41
C VAL A 413 -13.96 17.91 1.68
N VAL A 414 -14.90 17.88 2.63
CA VAL A 414 -15.76 16.74 2.93
C VAL A 414 -17.21 17.21 2.86
N PHE A 415 -18.10 16.44 2.22
CA PHE A 415 -19.54 16.73 2.19
C PHE A 415 -20.23 16.05 3.36
N ILE A 416 -20.91 16.84 4.20
CA ILE A 416 -21.72 16.36 5.32
C ILE A 416 -23.17 16.20 4.86
N ASP A 417 -23.77 15.04 5.10
CA ASP A 417 -25.17 14.75 4.87
C ASP A 417 -26.02 15.32 6.01
N LYS A 418 -26.81 16.35 5.71
CA LYS A 418 -27.75 16.98 6.66
C LYS A 418 -29.14 16.34 6.62
N GLY A 419 -29.33 15.33 5.79
CA GLY A 419 -30.63 14.71 5.56
C GLY A 419 -31.44 15.41 4.44
N GLU A 420 -32.53 14.79 4.03
CA GLU A 420 -33.47 15.30 3.01
C GLU A 420 -32.80 15.65 1.66
N GLY A 421 -31.66 15.02 1.35
CA GLY A 421 -30.91 15.31 0.13
C GLY A 421 -30.10 16.59 0.16
N SER A 422 -29.85 17.12 1.36
CA SER A 422 -29.04 18.33 1.57
C SER A 422 -27.61 17.97 2.00
N PHE A 423 -26.61 18.48 1.28
CA PHE A 423 -25.18 18.22 1.52
C PHE A 423 -24.45 19.54 1.71
N GLU A 424 -23.70 19.63 2.80
CA GLU A 424 -22.89 20.82 3.15
C GLU A 424 -21.40 20.52 2.91
N PRO A 425 -20.71 21.24 2.00
CA PRO A 425 -19.25 21.15 1.90
C PRO A 425 -18.61 21.80 3.12
N LYS A 426 -17.66 21.09 3.73
CA LYS A 426 -16.84 21.58 4.85
C LYS A 426 -15.39 21.48 4.51
N ASP A 427 -14.65 22.58 4.65
CA ASP A 427 -13.21 22.58 4.58
C ASP A 427 -12.65 21.82 5.79
N VAL A 428 -11.76 20.89 5.53
CA VAL A 428 -11.15 20.05 6.55
C VAL A 428 -9.63 20.15 6.52
N SER A 429 -9.02 19.94 7.69
CA SER A 429 -7.58 19.71 7.79
C SER A 429 -7.35 18.24 8.06
N ILE A 430 -6.66 17.56 7.16
CA ILE A 430 -6.33 16.15 7.34
C ILE A 430 -5.06 15.97 8.18
N GLY A 431 -4.97 14.85 8.89
CA GLY A 431 -3.78 14.40 9.60
C GLY A 431 -3.18 13.17 8.91
N VAL A 432 -3.05 12.06 9.66
CA VAL A 432 -2.52 10.82 9.13
C VAL A 432 -3.48 10.21 8.11
N ARG A 433 -2.97 9.91 6.92
CA ARG A 433 -3.69 9.16 5.91
C ARG A 433 -3.29 7.68 5.98
N GLY A 434 -4.23 6.85 6.42
CA GLY A 434 -4.07 5.40 6.47
C GLY A 434 -4.47 4.71 5.16
N ASP A 435 -4.46 3.37 5.16
CA ASP A 435 -4.78 2.55 3.99
C ASP A 435 -6.25 2.74 3.54
N GLU A 436 -7.18 2.78 4.48
CA GLU A 436 -8.62 2.86 4.20
C GLU A 436 -9.24 4.18 4.65
N ARG A 437 -8.65 4.84 5.65
CA ARG A 437 -9.23 6.01 6.29
C ARG A 437 -8.20 7.12 6.50
N THR A 438 -8.71 8.36 6.50
CA THR A 438 -7.92 9.58 6.75
C THR A 438 -8.35 10.22 8.06
N GLU A 439 -7.40 10.61 8.87
CA GLU A 439 -7.61 11.43 10.07
C GLU A 439 -8.07 12.83 9.69
N ILE A 440 -9.12 13.31 10.36
CA ILE A 440 -9.56 14.69 10.26
C ILE A 440 -9.22 15.40 11.57
N VAL A 441 -8.31 16.37 11.47
CA VAL A 441 -7.86 17.18 12.61
C VAL A 441 -8.85 18.29 12.95
N LYS A 442 -9.45 18.90 11.90
CA LYS A 442 -10.41 20.01 12.02
C LYS A 442 -11.44 19.94 10.90
N GLY A 443 -12.64 20.45 11.14
CA GLY A 443 -13.68 20.68 10.14
C GLY A 443 -14.96 19.89 10.37
N ILE A 444 -14.90 18.69 10.95
CA ILE A 444 -16.08 17.85 11.26
C ILE A 444 -16.03 17.32 12.68
N ALA A 445 -17.14 16.80 13.17
CA ALA A 445 -17.27 16.19 14.48
C ALA A 445 -17.52 14.68 14.40
N ALA A 446 -17.24 13.96 15.51
CA ALA A 446 -17.62 12.56 15.62
C ALA A 446 -19.14 12.40 15.54
N GLY A 447 -19.61 11.46 14.73
CA GLY A 447 -21.03 11.24 14.46
C GLY A 447 -21.54 11.91 13.19
N ASP A 448 -20.80 12.84 12.59
CA ASP A 448 -21.17 13.43 11.29
C ASP A 448 -21.25 12.35 10.20
N ARG A 449 -22.26 12.44 9.36
CA ARG A 449 -22.41 11.56 8.19
C ARG A 449 -21.75 12.19 6.98
N VAL A 450 -20.68 11.59 6.49
CA VAL A 450 -19.88 12.10 5.35
C VAL A 450 -20.18 11.29 4.09
N VAL A 451 -20.20 11.96 2.95
CA VAL A 451 -20.42 11.33 1.64
C VAL A 451 -19.14 10.63 1.21
N VAL A 452 -19.26 9.34 0.81
CA VAL A 452 -18.13 8.50 0.38
C VAL A 452 -18.20 8.08 -1.09
N ALA A 453 -19.32 8.29 -1.73
CA ALA A 453 -19.50 8.02 -3.15
C ALA A 453 -20.33 9.13 -3.81
N ALA A 454 -20.05 9.43 -5.08
CA ALA A 454 -20.63 10.51 -5.86
C ALA A 454 -20.33 11.94 -5.33
N ASN A 455 -19.34 12.08 -4.45
CA ASN A 455 -18.89 13.34 -3.88
C ASN A 455 -18.38 14.33 -4.94
N PHE A 456 -17.76 13.83 -6.02
CA PHE A 456 -17.28 14.66 -7.13
C PHE A 456 -18.43 15.38 -7.87
N LEU A 457 -19.60 14.74 -7.98
CA LEU A 457 -20.80 15.38 -8.54
C LEU A 457 -21.31 16.50 -7.64
N LEU A 458 -21.25 16.29 -6.33
CA LEU A 458 -21.66 17.29 -5.34
C LEU A 458 -20.68 18.48 -5.34
N ASP A 459 -19.40 18.23 -5.51
CA ASP A 459 -18.38 19.28 -5.62
C ASP A 459 -18.60 20.13 -6.88
N ALA A 460 -18.82 19.51 -8.04
CA ALA A 460 -19.11 20.22 -9.27
C ALA A 460 -20.38 21.07 -9.15
N GLU A 461 -21.44 20.57 -8.52
CA GLU A 461 -22.70 21.27 -8.31
C GLU A 461 -22.55 22.40 -7.27
N SER A 462 -21.74 22.19 -6.22
CA SER A 462 -21.39 23.20 -5.22
C SER A 462 -20.62 24.37 -5.85
N ASN A 463 -19.61 24.06 -6.64
CA ASN A 463 -18.79 25.07 -7.32
C ASN A 463 -19.63 25.86 -8.34
N LEU A 464 -20.53 25.22 -9.07
CA LEU A 464 -21.45 25.88 -9.99
C LEU A 464 -22.39 26.84 -9.24
N ASN A 465 -22.98 26.40 -8.14
CA ASN A 465 -23.88 27.21 -7.31
C ASN A 465 -23.14 28.42 -6.71
N SER A 466 -21.91 28.23 -6.25
CA SER A 466 -21.06 29.30 -5.72
C SER A 466 -20.69 30.32 -6.79
N ALA A 467 -20.35 29.89 -8.00
CA ALA A 467 -20.04 30.77 -9.13
C ALA A 467 -21.26 31.59 -9.55
N LEU A 468 -22.44 30.96 -9.61
CA LEU A 468 -23.70 31.67 -9.92
C LEU A 468 -24.07 32.69 -8.84
N SER A 469 -23.85 32.36 -7.56
CA SER A 469 -24.10 33.29 -6.45
C SER A 469 -23.17 34.49 -6.46
N ALA A 470 -21.88 34.29 -6.81
CA ALA A 470 -20.91 35.36 -6.93
C ALA A 470 -21.26 36.35 -8.05
N MET A 471 -21.73 35.85 -9.21
CA MET A 471 -22.21 36.70 -10.33
C MET A 471 -23.41 37.54 -9.97
N THR A 472 -24.34 37.03 -9.14
CA THR A 472 -25.52 37.80 -8.71
C THR A 472 -25.21 38.87 -7.66
N THR A 473 -24.10 38.74 -6.93
CA THR A 473 -23.69 39.67 -5.87
C THR A 473 -22.92 40.88 -6.45
N GLU A 474 -22.22 40.72 -7.58
CA GLU A 474 -21.46 41.79 -8.24
C GLU A 474 -22.35 42.82 -8.94
N GLU A 475 -23.58 42.45 -9.37
CA GLU A 475 -24.53 43.38 -9.99
C GLU A 475 -25.26 44.32 -8.99
N THR A 476 -25.07 44.14 -7.68
CA THR A 476 -25.78 44.91 -6.64
C THR A 476 -24.92 46.00 -5.96
N LYS A 477 -23.73 46.33 -6.48
CA LYS A 477 -22.96 47.45 -5.95
C LYS A 477 -23.25 48.70 -6.75
N PRO A 478 -23.84 49.77 -6.13
CA PRO A 478 -24.20 51.03 -6.79
C PRO A 478 -22.96 51.81 -7.22
#